data_42249d06e393e8566543c57b627a06e6
#
_entry.id   42249d06e393e8566543c57b627a06e6
#
_cell.length_a   1.000
_cell.length_b   1.000
_cell.length_c   1.000
_cell.angle_alpha   90.00
_cell.angle_beta   90.00
_cell.angle_gamma   90.00
#
_symmetry.space_group_name_H-M   'P 1'
#
loop_
_entity.id
_entity.type
_entity.pdbx_description
1 polymer ?
#
loop_
_entity_poly.entity_id
_entity_poly.type
_entity_poly.pdbx_seq_one_letter_code
_entity_poly.pdbx_strand_id
1 'polypeptide(L)'
;MPKFLIIDGSSMLSTSYYGNLPKSILFAKTDEEKERHYPEILHTSDGKYTNAMFTMLRTLLAVYKKVKPEYVAFTFDMTRDTFRRTQLGADFYKANRKETAQPLKEQFVQMEELLKAIGCPVFMSQDYEADDYAASLVEKFQGPDLQTYVLTKDHDYFQLVSEYTRMWRVVTKDKLENLKDAYGLFGKEAYEELPSNVFEYTPEIVCSEEGVYPEQIPVLLAITGDPGDGIPGCKGVSSAAAPLVAEYKTLDAI
;
A
#
# COMPACT_ATOMS: atom_id res chain seq x y z
N MET A 1 22.27 -2.16 11.46
CA MET A 1 21.53 -0.87 11.27
C MET A 1 20.13 -1.06 11.82
N PRO A 2 19.61 -0.14 12.65
CA PRO A 2 18.23 -0.19 13.11
C PRO A 2 17.26 -0.13 11.93
N LYS A 3 16.06 -0.70 12.13
CA LYS A 3 15.05 -0.87 11.09
C LYS A 3 13.75 -0.18 11.52
N PHE A 4 13.17 0.58 10.61
CA PHE A 4 11.86 1.19 10.78
C PHE A 4 10.86 0.56 9.79
N LEU A 5 9.80 -0.05 10.31
CA LEU A 5 8.73 -0.62 9.52
C LEU A 5 7.50 0.29 9.57
N ILE A 6 7.18 0.92 8.45
CA ILE A 6 5.97 1.70 8.25
C ILE A 6 4.95 0.80 7.53
N ILE A 7 3.78 0.66 8.10
CA ILE A 7 2.72 -0.21 7.58
C ILE A 7 1.57 0.67 7.10
N ASP A 8 1.29 0.63 5.82
CA ASP A 8 0.05 1.14 5.25
C ASP A 8 -1.10 0.22 5.68
N GLY A 9 -1.73 0.60 6.79
CA GLY A 9 -2.78 -0.18 7.42
C GLY A 9 -4.03 -0.27 6.55
N SER A 10 -4.35 0.78 5.80
CA SER A 10 -5.49 0.80 4.89
C SER A 10 -5.32 -0.21 3.76
N SER A 11 -4.18 -0.20 3.08
CA SER A 11 -3.85 -1.14 2.02
C SER A 11 -3.78 -2.58 2.53
N MET A 12 -3.11 -2.80 3.67
CA MET A 12 -2.90 -4.13 4.23
C MET A 12 -4.20 -4.76 4.75
N LEU A 13 -5.06 -3.99 5.44
CA LEU A 13 -6.32 -4.49 5.96
C LEU A 13 -7.30 -4.79 4.82
N SER A 14 -7.42 -3.89 3.84
CA SER A 14 -8.26 -4.10 2.65
C SER A 14 -7.82 -5.32 1.86
N THR A 15 -6.52 -5.47 1.61
CA THR A 15 -5.96 -6.64 0.95
C THR A 15 -6.26 -7.93 1.71
N SER A 16 -6.11 -7.92 3.03
CA SER A 16 -6.37 -9.08 3.88
C SER A 16 -7.85 -9.46 3.88
N TYR A 17 -8.75 -8.46 3.80
CA TYR A 17 -10.18 -8.67 3.66
C TYR A 17 -10.53 -9.39 2.36
N TYR A 18 -10.18 -8.79 1.22
CA TYR A 18 -10.54 -9.32 -0.09
C TYR A 18 -9.82 -10.64 -0.40
N GLY A 19 -8.60 -10.83 0.09
CA GLY A 19 -7.83 -12.06 -0.08
C GLY A 19 -8.33 -13.25 0.75
N ASN A 20 -9.26 -13.03 1.68
CA ASN A 20 -9.78 -14.05 2.59
C ASN A 20 -11.32 -14.04 2.67
N LEU A 21 -11.97 -13.66 1.58
CA LEU A 21 -13.43 -13.74 1.47
C LEU A 21 -13.89 -15.13 1.07
N PRO A 22 -15.08 -15.58 1.55
CA PRO A 22 -15.75 -16.76 1.05
C PRO A 22 -15.98 -16.70 -0.46
N LYS A 23 -15.93 -17.85 -1.12
CA LYS A 23 -16.17 -17.94 -2.58
C LYS A 23 -17.56 -17.45 -2.98
N SER A 24 -18.56 -17.66 -2.13
CA SER A 24 -19.92 -17.15 -2.30
C SER A 24 -19.94 -15.62 -2.51
N ILE A 25 -19.16 -14.87 -1.74
CA ILE A 25 -19.03 -13.42 -1.88
C ILE A 25 -18.22 -13.04 -3.12
N LEU A 26 -17.13 -13.76 -3.40
CA LEU A 26 -16.27 -13.46 -4.56
C LEU A 26 -16.99 -13.66 -5.89
N PHE A 27 -17.92 -14.60 -5.98
CA PHE A 27 -18.69 -14.89 -7.20
C PHE A 27 -20.06 -14.19 -7.26
N ALA A 28 -20.49 -13.53 -6.19
CA ALA A 28 -21.72 -12.76 -6.15
C ALA A 28 -21.65 -11.58 -7.13
N LYS A 29 -22.74 -11.38 -7.91
CA LYS A 29 -22.78 -10.39 -8.98
C LYS A 29 -23.29 -9.03 -8.52
N THR A 30 -24.11 -8.99 -7.46
CA THR A 30 -24.66 -7.76 -6.90
C THR A 30 -24.23 -7.58 -5.45
N ASP A 31 -24.36 -6.35 -4.95
CA ASP A 31 -23.97 -6.06 -3.56
C ASP A 31 -24.98 -6.70 -2.59
N GLU A 32 -26.28 -6.82 -2.95
CA GLU A 32 -27.28 -7.53 -2.17
C GLU A 32 -26.99 -9.05 -2.08
N GLU A 33 -26.44 -9.64 -3.15
CA GLU A 33 -25.99 -11.05 -3.09
C GLU A 33 -24.81 -11.22 -2.14
N LYS A 34 -23.83 -10.29 -2.18
CA LYS A 34 -22.69 -10.32 -1.25
C LYS A 34 -23.12 -10.21 0.21
N GLU A 35 -24.04 -9.29 0.50
CA GLU A 35 -24.53 -9.05 1.85
C GLU A 35 -25.23 -10.29 2.46
N ARG A 36 -25.95 -11.06 1.66
CA ARG A 36 -26.56 -12.34 2.11
C ARG A 36 -25.52 -13.36 2.60
N HIS A 37 -24.30 -13.26 2.11
CA HIS A 37 -23.21 -14.16 2.46
C HIS A 37 -22.25 -13.59 3.53
N TYR A 38 -22.47 -12.37 4.04
CA TYR A 38 -21.66 -11.81 5.12
C TYR A 38 -21.57 -12.71 6.36
N PRO A 39 -22.61 -13.46 6.77
CA PRO A 39 -22.50 -14.40 7.87
C PRO A 39 -21.49 -15.55 7.67
N GLU A 40 -21.03 -15.77 6.43
CA GLU A 40 -19.98 -16.76 6.12
C GLU A 40 -18.55 -16.20 6.32
N ILE A 41 -18.40 -14.88 6.47
CA ILE A 41 -17.10 -14.26 6.76
C ILE A 41 -16.66 -14.67 8.16
N LEU A 42 -15.35 -14.95 8.31
CA LEU A 42 -14.78 -15.28 9.62
C LEU A 42 -15.12 -14.22 10.66
N HIS A 43 -15.75 -14.65 11.76
CA HIS A 43 -16.19 -13.80 12.86
C HIS A 43 -16.00 -14.50 14.20
N THR A 44 -16.04 -13.73 15.28
CA THR A 44 -16.05 -14.23 16.66
C THR A 44 -17.40 -14.82 17.04
N SER A 45 -17.48 -15.51 18.19
CA SER A 45 -18.74 -16.06 18.71
C SER A 45 -19.83 -15.01 19.01
N ASP A 46 -19.42 -13.75 19.23
CA ASP A 46 -20.30 -12.59 19.42
C ASP A 46 -20.59 -11.83 18.11
N GLY A 47 -20.18 -12.38 16.96
CA GLY A 47 -20.56 -11.89 15.64
C GLY A 47 -19.65 -10.81 15.05
N LYS A 48 -18.53 -10.46 15.67
CA LYS A 48 -17.59 -9.46 15.13
C LYS A 48 -16.75 -10.05 14.00
N TYR A 49 -16.76 -9.41 12.85
CA TYR A 49 -15.93 -9.83 11.71
C TYR A 49 -14.43 -9.72 12.01
N THR A 50 -13.65 -10.74 11.60
CA THR A 50 -12.23 -10.84 11.96
C THR A 50 -11.32 -11.33 10.82
N ASN A 51 -11.85 -11.65 9.64
CA ASN A 51 -11.08 -12.24 8.55
C ASN A 51 -9.90 -11.37 8.10
N ALA A 52 -10.11 -10.05 7.99
CA ALA A 52 -9.07 -9.10 7.61
C ALA A 52 -8.02 -8.94 8.72
N MET A 53 -8.48 -8.68 9.94
CA MET A 53 -7.61 -8.51 11.11
C MET A 53 -6.75 -9.75 11.36
N PHE A 54 -7.34 -10.94 11.37
CA PHE A 54 -6.61 -12.19 11.55
C PHE A 54 -5.53 -12.40 10.49
N THR A 55 -5.87 -12.17 9.23
CA THR A 55 -4.94 -12.36 8.11
C THR A 55 -3.81 -11.32 8.15
N MET A 56 -4.14 -10.05 8.38
CA MET A 56 -3.16 -8.98 8.50
C MET A 56 -2.22 -9.21 9.67
N LEU A 57 -2.73 -9.47 10.87
CA LEU A 57 -1.91 -9.70 12.06
C LEU A 57 -1.00 -10.92 11.91
N ARG A 58 -1.49 -12.01 11.32
CA ARG A 58 -0.67 -13.19 11.03
C ARG A 58 0.48 -12.86 10.09
N THR A 59 0.22 -12.08 9.04
CA THR A 59 1.25 -11.63 8.09
C THR A 59 2.26 -10.71 8.77
N LEU A 60 1.80 -9.72 9.52
CA LEU A 60 2.67 -8.78 10.24
C LEU A 60 3.52 -9.49 11.28
N LEU A 61 2.97 -10.48 11.99
CA LEU A 61 3.74 -11.27 12.95
C LEU A 61 4.86 -12.07 12.27
N ALA A 62 4.63 -12.62 11.08
CA ALA A 62 5.65 -13.31 10.31
C ALA A 62 6.76 -12.34 9.85
N VAL A 63 6.38 -11.16 9.36
CA VAL A 63 7.32 -10.08 9.00
C VAL A 63 8.12 -9.65 10.22
N TYR A 64 7.46 -9.33 11.32
CA TYR A 64 8.09 -8.88 12.55
C TYR A 64 9.12 -9.88 13.10
N LYS A 65 8.76 -11.17 13.16
CA LYS A 65 9.67 -12.23 13.64
C LYS A 65 10.94 -12.37 12.81
N LYS A 66 10.85 -12.14 11.50
CA LYS A 66 12.00 -12.25 10.59
C LYS A 66 12.86 -10.99 10.63
N VAL A 67 12.24 -9.81 10.64
CA VAL A 67 12.92 -8.51 10.47
C VAL A 67 13.39 -7.94 11.79
N LYS A 68 12.57 -8.12 12.85
CA LYS A 68 12.77 -7.55 14.19
C LYS A 68 13.06 -6.05 14.14
N PRO A 69 12.11 -5.24 13.58
CA PRO A 69 12.30 -3.81 13.49
C PRO A 69 12.32 -3.17 14.88
N GLU A 70 13.20 -2.21 15.08
CA GLU A 70 13.27 -1.40 16.31
C GLU A 70 12.13 -0.40 16.41
N TYR A 71 11.65 0.05 15.25
CA TYR A 71 10.55 1.03 15.17
C TYR A 71 9.46 0.50 14.24
N VAL A 72 8.20 0.70 14.65
CA VAL A 72 7.01 0.33 13.87
C VAL A 72 6.02 1.48 13.92
N ALA A 73 5.40 1.80 12.78
CA ALA A 73 4.30 2.76 12.70
C ALA A 73 3.22 2.26 11.74
N PHE A 74 1.98 2.62 12.02
CA PHE A 74 0.83 2.34 11.15
C PHE A 74 0.25 3.64 10.63
N THR A 75 -0.13 3.66 9.35
CA THR A 75 -0.86 4.77 8.75
C THR A 75 -2.21 4.30 8.24
N PHE A 76 -3.27 5.08 8.46
CA PHE A 76 -4.62 4.76 8.03
C PHE A 76 -5.32 5.95 7.40
N ASP A 77 -6.18 5.67 6.43
CA ASP A 77 -7.16 6.62 5.93
C ASP A 77 -8.35 6.68 6.90
N MET A 78 -8.71 7.86 7.34
CA MET A 78 -9.86 8.07 8.20
C MET A 78 -11.12 8.42 7.40
N THR A 79 -10.96 9.18 6.32
CA THR A 79 -12.03 9.66 5.44
C THR A 79 -11.55 9.73 4.00
N ARG A 80 -12.50 9.90 3.08
CA ARG A 80 -12.24 10.24 1.67
C ARG A 80 -12.24 11.74 1.41
N ASP A 81 -12.75 12.53 2.36
CA ASP A 81 -12.89 13.99 2.26
C ASP A 81 -11.68 14.69 2.89
N THR A 82 -10.49 14.38 2.34
CA THR A 82 -9.22 14.96 2.78
C THR A 82 -9.02 16.37 2.19
N PHE A 83 -7.90 17.02 2.53
CA PHE A 83 -7.58 18.37 2.03
C PHE A 83 -7.60 18.46 0.50
N ARG A 84 -7.35 17.36 -0.20
CA ARG A 84 -7.42 17.31 -1.68
C ARG A 84 -8.80 17.68 -2.20
N ARG A 85 -9.85 17.23 -1.53
CA ARG A 85 -11.24 17.59 -1.89
C ARG A 85 -11.70 18.88 -1.21
N THR A 86 -11.42 19.04 0.07
CA THR A 86 -11.99 20.15 0.87
C THR A 86 -11.29 21.49 0.66
N GLN A 87 -9.98 21.49 0.40
CA GLN A 87 -9.19 22.71 0.25
C GLN A 87 -8.75 22.95 -1.20
N LEU A 88 -8.40 21.90 -1.95
CA LEU A 88 -7.99 22.03 -3.35
C LEU A 88 -9.16 21.97 -4.33
N GLY A 89 -10.38 21.68 -3.85
CA GLY A 89 -11.59 21.63 -4.68
C GLY A 89 -11.59 20.48 -5.70
N ALA A 90 -10.85 19.41 -5.43
CA ALA A 90 -10.77 18.24 -6.30
C ALA A 90 -11.94 17.28 -6.07
N ASP A 91 -13.18 17.72 -6.36
CA ASP A 91 -14.39 16.90 -6.16
C ASP A 91 -14.39 15.59 -6.96
N PHE A 92 -13.64 15.54 -8.07
CA PHE A 92 -13.46 14.34 -8.89
C PHE A 92 -12.54 13.29 -8.22
N TYR A 93 -11.68 13.71 -7.29
CA TYR A 93 -10.70 12.86 -6.64
C TYR A 93 -11.39 11.74 -5.85
N LYS A 94 -11.06 10.49 -6.19
CA LYS A 94 -11.65 9.26 -5.61
C LYS A 94 -13.18 9.18 -5.67
N ALA A 95 -13.85 10.01 -6.53
CA ALA A 95 -15.30 10.06 -6.62
C ALA A 95 -15.92 8.77 -7.18
N ASN A 96 -15.17 8.03 -7.99
CA ASN A 96 -15.57 6.75 -8.59
C ASN A 96 -15.37 5.52 -7.67
N ARG A 97 -14.73 5.70 -6.50
CA ARG A 97 -14.49 4.58 -5.58
C ARG A 97 -15.79 4.12 -4.92
N LYS A 98 -16.06 2.83 -5.01
CA LYS A 98 -17.22 2.19 -4.35
C LYS A 98 -17.16 2.36 -2.83
N GLU A 99 -18.31 2.29 -2.21
CA GLU A 99 -18.41 2.29 -0.75
C GLU A 99 -17.73 1.04 -0.16
N THR A 100 -17.05 1.21 0.96
CA THR A 100 -16.39 0.12 1.66
C THR A 100 -17.44 -0.81 2.28
N ALA A 101 -17.30 -2.11 2.08
CA ALA A 101 -18.21 -3.10 2.64
C ALA A 101 -18.29 -3.00 4.18
N GLN A 102 -19.51 -3.15 4.72
CA GLN A 102 -19.74 -3.01 6.16
C GLN A 102 -18.83 -3.89 7.03
N PRO A 103 -18.61 -5.18 6.71
CA PRO A 103 -17.69 -6.02 7.50
C PRO A 103 -16.24 -5.54 7.51
N LEU A 104 -15.82 -4.82 6.47
CA LEU A 104 -14.49 -4.22 6.43
C LEU A 104 -14.42 -2.92 7.22
N LYS A 105 -15.47 -2.06 7.14
CA LYS A 105 -15.57 -0.84 7.97
C LYS A 105 -15.43 -1.14 9.47
N GLU A 106 -16.13 -2.18 9.94
CA GLU A 106 -16.05 -2.62 11.33
C GLU A 106 -14.64 -3.05 11.72
N GLN A 107 -13.94 -3.76 10.83
CA GLN A 107 -12.58 -4.23 11.10
C GLN A 107 -11.54 -3.11 11.06
N PHE A 108 -11.77 -2.01 10.33
CA PHE A 108 -10.93 -0.81 10.42
C PHE A 108 -10.96 -0.24 11.84
N VAL A 109 -12.16 -0.04 12.39
CA VAL A 109 -12.32 0.48 13.76
C VAL A 109 -11.69 -0.46 14.79
N GLN A 110 -11.96 -1.75 14.71
CA GLN A 110 -11.41 -2.75 15.63
C GLN A 110 -9.88 -2.84 15.55
N MET A 111 -9.30 -2.74 14.33
CA MET A 111 -7.85 -2.76 14.15
C MET A 111 -7.19 -1.53 14.77
N GLU A 112 -7.77 -0.36 14.56
CA GLU A 112 -7.29 0.89 15.17
C GLU A 112 -7.31 0.80 16.72
N GLU A 113 -8.42 0.35 17.29
CA GLU A 113 -8.56 0.14 18.74
C GLU A 113 -7.51 -0.85 19.28
N LEU A 114 -7.32 -1.97 18.59
CA LEU A 114 -6.32 -2.98 18.96
C LEU A 114 -4.91 -2.41 18.93
N LEU A 115 -4.52 -1.73 17.86
CA LEU A 115 -3.18 -1.17 17.72
C LEU A 115 -2.88 -0.13 18.79
N LYS A 116 -3.86 0.74 19.10
CA LYS A 116 -3.75 1.71 20.20
C LYS A 116 -3.64 1.02 21.55
N ALA A 117 -4.43 -0.03 21.80
CA ALA A 117 -4.42 -0.77 23.06
C ALA A 117 -3.09 -1.47 23.33
N ILE A 118 -2.38 -1.95 22.29
CA ILE A 118 -1.05 -2.56 22.42
C ILE A 118 0.09 -1.55 22.33
N GLY A 119 -0.22 -0.24 22.25
CA GLY A 119 0.78 0.84 22.24
C GLY A 119 1.51 1.04 20.91
N CYS A 120 0.97 0.54 19.79
CA CYS A 120 1.53 0.84 18.48
C CYS A 120 1.20 2.27 18.04
N PRO A 121 2.17 3.04 17.53
CA PRO A 121 1.91 4.34 16.91
C PRO A 121 0.98 4.19 15.69
N VAL A 122 -0.14 4.93 15.69
CA VAL A 122 -1.12 4.98 14.60
C VAL A 122 -1.27 6.43 14.16
N PHE A 123 -1.02 6.69 12.88
CA PHE A 123 -1.14 7.99 12.25
C PHE A 123 -2.34 8.02 11.34
N MET A 124 -3.29 8.89 11.62
CA MET A 124 -4.51 9.09 10.85
C MET A 124 -5.17 10.42 11.21
N SER A 125 -5.83 11.07 10.27
CA SER A 125 -6.66 12.26 10.51
C SER A 125 -7.76 12.40 9.47
N GLN A 126 -8.60 13.44 9.64
CA GLN A 126 -9.60 13.81 8.64
C GLN A 126 -9.01 14.59 7.47
N ASP A 127 -7.84 15.19 7.62
CA ASP A 127 -7.26 16.09 6.62
C ASP A 127 -6.31 15.38 5.66
N TYR A 128 -5.59 14.35 6.11
CA TYR A 128 -4.52 13.67 5.38
C TYR A 128 -4.81 12.19 5.21
N GLU A 129 -4.27 11.62 4.14
CA GLU A 129 -4.37 10.19 3.81
C GLU A 129 -3.23 9.37 4.43
N ALA A 130 -3.33 8.04 4.39
CA ALA A 130 -2.32 7.13 4.93
C ALA A 130 -0.95 7.33 4.28
N ASP A 131 -0.92 7.59 2.97
CA ASP A 131 0.28 7.84 2.18
C ASP A 131 0.99 9.14 2.55
N ASP A 132 0.23 10.23 2.87
CA ASP A 132 0.80 11.49 3.34
C ASP A 132 1.58 11.30 4.65
N TYR A 133 1.02 10.51 5.58
CA TYR A 133 1.70 10.17 6.83
C TYR A 133 2.92 9.29 6.61
N ALA A 134 2.81 8.28 5.77
CA ALA A 134 3.93 7.40 5.46
C ALA A 134 5.07 8.18 4.79
N ALA A 135 4.76 9.05 3.81
CA ALA A 135 5.74 9.92 3.18
C ALA A 135 6.41 10.87 4.17
N SER A 136 5.61 11.48 5.07
CA SER A 136 6.14 12.36 6.13
C SER A 136 7.07 11.63 7.10
N LEU A 137 6.76 10.39 7.44
CA LEU A 137 7.61 9.56 8.29
C LEU A 137 8.91 9.17 7.58
N VAL A 138 8.84 8.80 6.30
CA VAL A 138 10.01 8.50 5.48
C VAL A 138 10.90 9.73 5.39
N GLU A 139 10.35 10.87 4.97
CA GLU A 139 11.10 12.14 4.81
C GLU A 139 11.81 12.56 6.08
N LYS A 140 11.12 12.40 7.23
CA LYS A 140 11.65 12.80 8.52
C LYS A 140 12.75 11.90 9.07
N PHE A 141 12.69 10.60 8.80
CA PHE A 141 13.53 9.62 9.49
C PHE A 141 14.49 8.84 8.60
N GLN A 142 14.33 8.85 7.27
CA GLN A 142 15.26 8.16 6.39
C GLN A 142 16.68 8.74 6.49
N GLY A 143 17.67 7.87 6.37
CA GLY A 143 19.07 8.29 6.39
C GLY A 143 20.03 7.12 6.58
N PRO A 144 21.34 7.39 6.56
CA PRO A 144 22.37 6.35 6.57
C PRO A 144 22.38 5.49 7.84
N ASP A 145 21.78 5.98 8.92
CA ASP A 145 21.75 5.29 10.21
C ASP A 145 20.45 4.51 10.47
N LEU A 146 19.48 4.56 9.54
CA LEU A 146 18.17 3.91 9.68
C LEU A 146 17.68 3.34 8.36
N GLN A 147 17.50 2.02 8.29
CA GLN A 147 16.87 1.38 7.14
C GLN A 147 15.34 1.40 7.31
N THR A 148 14.65 2.05 6.38
CA THR A 148 13.19 2.15 6.38
C THR A 148 12.57 1.15 5.40
N TYR A 149 11.49 0.50 5.83
CA TYR A 149 10.67 -0.38 5.01
C TYR A 149 9.23 0.08 5.04
N VAL A 150 8.63 0.30 3.88
CA VAL A 150 7.21 0.65 3.75
C VAL A 150 6.44 -0.55 3.22
N LEU A 151 5.56 -1.10 4.04
CA LEU A 151 4.76 -2.28 3.70
C LEU A 151 3.39 -1.85 3.16
N THR A 152 3.22 -1.93 1.84
CA THR A 152 2.01 -1.53 1.13
C THR A 152 1.84 -2.33 -0.17
N LYS A 153 0.71 -2.19 -0.85
CA LYS A 153 0.48 -2.65 -2.23
C LYS A 153 0.34 -1.52 -3.24
N ASP A 154 0.33 -0.30 -2.74
CA ASP A 154 0.10 0.89 -3.54
C ASP A 154 1.38 1.33 -4.24
N HIS A 155 1.32 1.46 -5.56
CA HIS A 155 2.46 1.86 -6.40
C HIS A 155 2.82 3.35 -6.24
N ASP A 156 1.91 4.18 -5.71
CA ASP A 156 2.21 5.59 -5.42
C ASP A 156 3.37 5.74 -4.43
N TYR A 157 3.60 4.72 -3.60
CA TYR A 157 4.73 4.66 -2.67
C TYR A 157 6.08 4.39 -3.36
N PHE A 158 6.12 4.10 -4.64
CA PHE A 158 7.38 3.96 -5.38
C PHE A 158 8.22 5.23 -5.32
N GLN A 159 7.58 6.40 -5.26
CA GLN A 159 8.27 7.68 -5.10
C GLN A 159 9.09 7.80 -3.80
N LEU A 160 8.80 6.97 -2.79
CA LEU A 160 9.51 6.97 -1.50
C LEU A 160 10.72 6.04 -1.48
N VAL A 161 10.88 5.20 -2.50
CA VAL A 161 11.97 4.21 -2.56
C VAL A 161 13.30 4.94 -2.81
N SER A 162 14.31 4.61 -1.99
CA SER A 162 15.64 5.21 -2.05
C SER A 162 16.71 4.22 -1.60
N GLU A 163 17.96 4.65 -1.47
CA GLU A 163 19.00 3.83 -0.85
C GLU A 163 18.73 3.49 0.62
N TYR A 164 17.93 4.32 1.33
CA TYR A 164 17.58 4.15 2.75
C TYR A 164 16.16 3.65 2.97
N THR A 165 15.32 3.67 1.94
CA THR A 165 13.91 3.26 2.03
C THR A 165 13.60 2.21 0.98
N ARG A 166 13.01 1.09 1.40
CA ARG A 166 12.52 0.02 0.53
C ARG A 166 11.02 -0.09 0.62
N MET A 167 10.35 -0.35 -0.49
CA MET A 167 8.93 -0.74 -0.46
C MET A 167 8.82 -2.25 -0.43
N TRP A 168 8.00 -2.76 0.47
CA TRP A 168 7.68 -4.17 0.59
C TRP A 168 6.24 -4.45 0.21
N ARG A 169 6.07 -5.50 -0.59
CA ARG A 169 4.76 -5.97 -1.02
C ARG A 169 4.57 -7.43 -0.65
N VAL A 170 3.48 -7.72 0.08
CA VAL A 170 3.09 -9.12 0.33
C VAL A 170 2.40 -9.66 -0.91
N VAL A 171 2.90 -10.78 -1.42
CA VAL A 171 2.41 -11.45 -2.63
C VAL A 171 2.18 -12.94 -2.37
N THR A 172 1.50 -13.63 -3.29
CA THR A 172 1.42 -15.09 -3.25
C THR A 172 2.77 -15.72 -3.60
N LYS A 173 2.98 -16.97 -3.19
CA LYS A 173 4.22 -17.69 -3.47
C LYS A 173 4.53 -17.72 -4.99
N ASP A 174 3.55 -18.09 -5.80
CA ASP A 174 3.72 -18.16 -7.27
C ASP A 174 4.08 -16.80 -7.86
N LYS A 175 3.44 -15.72 -7.37
CA LYS A 175 3.77 -14.37 -7.81
C LYS A 175 5.17 -13.95 -7.39
N LEU A 176 5.62 -14.34 -6.19
CA LEU A 176 6.98 -14.06 -5.72
C LEU A 176 8.02 -14.75 -6.61
N GLU A 177 7.80 -16.03 -6.94
CA GLU A 177 8.68 -16.77 -7.83
C GLU A 177 8.76 -16.13 -9.23
N ASN A 178 7.62 -15.74 -9.80
CA ASN A 178 7.56 -15.04 -11.09
C ASN A 178 8.30 -13.68 -11.05
N LEU A 179 8.15 -12.91 -9.98
CA LEU A 179 8.87 -11.64 -9.83
C LEU A 179 10.38 -11.86 -9.67
N LYS A 180 10.79 -12.86 -8.86
CA LYS A 180 12.21 -13.22 -8.73
C LYS A 180 12.82 -13.64 -10.07
N ASP A 181 12.09 -14.35 -10.88
CA ASP A 181 12.53 -14.76 -12.24
C ASP A 181 12.65 -13.52 -13.15
N ALA A 182 11.60 -12.71 -13.23
CA ALA A 182 11.55 -11.53 -14.09
C ALA A 182 12.69 -10.53 -13.84
N TYR A 183 13.10 -10.38 -12.57
CA TYR A 183 14.18 -9.46 -12.19
C TYR A 183 15.53 -10.16 -11.94
N GLY A 184 15.66 -11.46 -12.23
CA GLY A 184 16.91 -12.22 -12.04
C GLY A 184 17.41 -12.24 -10.60
N LEU A 185 16.51 -12.45 -9.62
CA LEU A 185 16.80 -12.34 -8.20
C LEU A 185 17.04 -13.67 -7.50
N PHE A 186 16.88 -14.79 -8.21
CA PHE A 186 17.16 -16.11 -7.64
C PHE A 186 18.63 -16.24 -7.22
N GLY A 187 18.85 -16.77 -5.99
CA GLY A 187 20.18 -16.95 -5.41
C GLY A 187 20.86 -15.65 -4.93
N LYS A 188 20.18 -14.49 -5.01
CA LYS A 188 20.67 -13.28 -4.37
C LYS A 188 20.38 -13.30 -2.88
N GLU A 189 21.41 -13.28 -2.04
CA GLU A 189 21.32 -13.39 -0.58
C GLU A 189 20.32 -12.40 0.03
N ALA A 190 20.31 -11.15 -0.42
CA ALA A 190 19.39 -10.12 0.05
C ALA A 190 17.89 -10.53 -0.06
N TYR A 191 17.54 -11.29 -1.11
CA TYR A 191 16.17 -11.76 -1.33
C TYR A 191 15.84 -13.08 -0.62
N GLU A 192 16.84 -13.87 -0.26
CA GLU A 192 16.65 -15.08 0.55
C GLU A 192 16.45 -14.75 2.05
N GLU A 193 16.90 -13.57 2.47
CA GLU A 193 16.73 -13.07 3.83
C GLU A 193 15.40 -12.35 4.07
N LEU A 194 14.62 -12.05 3.03
CA LEU A 194 13.32 -11.39 3.17
C LEU A 194 12.31 -12.26 3.94
N PRO A 195 11.28 -11.64 4.57
CA PRO A 195 10.16 -12.39 5.11
C PRO A 195 9.44 -13.20 4.02
N SER A 196 8.88 -14.34 4.42
CA SER A 196 8.11 -15.18 3.47
C SER A 196 7.02 -14.38 2.77
N ASN A 197 6.90 -14.56 1.46
CA ASN A 197 5.93 -13.90 0.61
C ASN A 197 6.06 -12.36 0.51
N VAL A 198 7.20 -11.81 0.90
CA VAL A 198 7.52 -10.39 0.72
C VAL A 198 8.41 -10.22 -0.51
N PHE A 199 8.03 -9.33 -1.40
CA PHE A 199 8.85 -8.82 -2.48
C PHE A 199 9.32 -7.42 -2.13
N GLU A 200 10.62 -7.15 -2.33
CA GLU A 200 11.25 -5.86 -2.05
C GLU A 200 11.47 -5.09 -3.35
N TYR A 201 11.00 -3.85 -3.37
CA TYR A 201 11.29 -2.88 -4.42
C TYR A 201 12.48 -2.02 -4.02
N THR A 202 13.51 -2.06 -4.86
CA THR A 202 14.67 -1.16 -4.85
C THR A 202 14.51 -0.08 -5.93
N PRO A 203 15.31 1.00 -5.92
CA PRO A 203 15.25 2.01 -6.99
C PRO A 203 15.41 1.41 -8.40
N GLU A 204 16.26 0.39 -8.56
CA GLU A 204 16.51 -0.28 -9.84
C GLU A 204 15.29 -1.10 -10.31
N ILE A 205 14.60 -1.76 -9.36
CA ILE A 205 13.38 -2.52 -9.69
C ILE A 205 12.25 -1.57 -10.05
N VAL A 206 12.07 -0.46 -9.31
CA VAL A 206 11.11 0.57 -9.67
C VAL A 206 11.40 1.13 -11.07
N CYS A 207 12.65 1.45 -11.35
CA CYS A 207 13.06 1.92 -12.69
C CYS A 207 12.80 0.88 -13.78
N SER A 208 13.00 -0.41 -13.49
CA SER A 208 12.71 -1.48 -14.44
C SER A 208 11.20 -1.67 -14.68
N GLU A 209 10.36 -1.46 -13.65
CA GLU A 209 8.89 -1.63 -13.74
C GLU A 209 8.23 -0.41 -14.41
N GLU A 210 8.61 0.80 -14.01
CA GLU A 210 7.94 2.05 -14.41
C GLU A 210 8.67 2.81 -15.55
N GLY A 211 9.90 2.43 -15.86
CA GLY A 211 10.76 3.11 -16.86
C GLY A 211 11.39 4.41 -16.37
N VAL A 212 11.20 4.76 -15.10
CA VAL A 212 11.75 5.95 -14.45
C VAL A 212 12.20 5.62 -13.03
N TYR A 213 13.14 6.39 -12.48
CA TYR A 213 13.55 6.24 -11.08
C TYR A 213 12.49 6.79 -10.09
N PRO A 214 12.53 6.35 -8.81
CA PRO A 214 11.56 6.75 -7.78
C PRO A 214 11.25 8.24 -7.71
N GLU A 215 12.27 9.08 -7.75
CA GLU A 215 12.13 10.54 -7.68
C GLU A 215 11.40 11.16 -8.88
N GLN A 216 11.26 10.41 -9.97
CA GLN A 216 10.57 10.83 -11.19
C GLN A 216 9.10 10.33 -11.25
N ILE A 217 8.68 9.46 -10.34
CA ILE A 217 7.30 8.93 -10.29
C ILE A 217 6.25 10.05 -10.22
N PRO A 218 6.39 11.10 -9.41
CA PRO A 218 5.41 12.19 -9.39
C PRO A 218 5.25 12.89 -10.75
N VAL A 219 6.37 13.07 -11.48
CA VAL A 219 6.35 13.66 -12.84
C VAL A 219 5.66 12.72 -13.83
N LEU A 220 5.94 11.41 -13.73
CA LEU A 220 5.29 10.40 -14.55
C LEU A 220 3.78 10.40 -14.33
N LEU A 221 3.33 10.37 -13.08
CA LEU A 221 1.90 10.39 -12.72
C LEU A 221 1.21 11.68 -13.13
N ALA A 222 1.88 12.83 -13.07
CA ALA A 222 1.34 14.09 -13.56
C ALA A 222 1.00 14.04 -15.08
N ILE A 223 1.76 13.28 -15.86
CA ILE A 223 1.54 13.10 -17.31
C ILE A 223 0.55 11.98 -17.59
N THR A 224 0.72 10.83 -16.94
CA THR A 224 -0.12 9.64 -17.20
C THR A 224 -1.49 9.73 -16.56
N GLY A 225 -1.63 10.53 -15.51
CA GLY A 225 -2.80 10.55 -14.64
C GLY A 225 -2.88 9.32 -13.74
N ASP A 226 -3.94 9.27 -12.94
CA ASP A 226 -4.34 8.10 -12.15
C ASP A 226 -5.84 7.84 -12.31
N PRO A 227 -6.23 6.90 -13.18
CA PRO A 227 -7.64 6.54 -13.35
C PRO A 227 -8.30 5.99 -12.07
N GLY A 228 -7.53 5.34 -11.18
CA GLY A 228 -8.00 4.82 -9.90
C GLY A 228 -8.50 5.92 -8.98
N ASP A 229 -7.85 7.07 -9.01
CA ASP A 229 -8.18 8.26 -8.24
C ASP A 229 -8.99 9.30 -9.04
N GLY A 230 -9.33 8.99 -10.29
CA GLY A 230 -10.09 9.87 -11.15
C GLY A 230 -9.29 11.03 -11.75
N ILE A 231 -7.96 10.95 -11.70
CA ILE A 231 -7.06 11.97 -12.24
C ILE A 231 -6.82 11.69 -13.73
N PRO A 232 -7.23 12.57 -14.65
CA PRO A 232 -6.99 12.37 -16.07
C PRO A 232 -5.53 12.61 -16.43
N GLY A 233 -4.97 11.77 -17.29
CA GLY A 233 -3.66 12.00 -17.89
C GLY A 233 -3.72 12.88 -19.14
N CYS A 234 -2.55 13.23 -19.67
CA CYS A 234 -2.40 13.93 -20.93
C CYS A 234 -2.78 13.01 -22.10
N LYS A 235 -3.74 13.44 -22.92
CA LYS A 235 -4.22 12.66 -24.05
C LYS A 235 -3.12 12.46 -25.11
N GLY A 236 -2.92 11.20 -25.51
CA GLY A 236 -2.00 10.84 -26.60
C GLY A 236 -0.52 10.75 -26.22
N VAL A 237 -0.18 10.92 -24.94
CA VAL A 237 1.23 10.93 -24.44
C VAL A 237 1.58 9.72 -23.60
N SER A 238 0.60 8.93 -23.14
CA SER A 238 0.82 7.86 -22.13
C SER A 238 1.95 6.89 -22.48
N SER A 239 2.07 6.44 -23.72
CA SER A 239 3.14 5.54 -24.16
C SER A 239 4.52 6.20 -24.27
N ALA A 240 4.57 7.52 -24.40
CA ALA A 240 5.80 8.28 -24.47
C ALA A 240 6.20 8.91 -23.11
N ALA A 241 5.33 8.85 -22.09
CA ALA A 241 5.53 9.52 -20.83
C ALA A 241 6.81 9.09 -20.12
N ALA A 242 7.04 7.80 -19.91
CA ALA A 242 8.24 7.32 -19.23
C ALA A 242 9.54 7.69 -19.96
N PRO A 243 9.69 7.50 -21.29
CA PRO A 243 10.86 8.00 -22.02
C PRO A 243 11.08 9.51 -21.88
N LEU A 244 10.00 10.32 -21.97
CA LEU A 244 10.11 11.78 -21.80
C LEU A 244 10.59 12.15 -20.41
N VAL A 245 10.00 11.57 -19.37
CA VAL A 245 10.38 11.84 -17.99
C VAL A 245 11.81 11.36 -17.70
N ALA A 246 12.22 10.22 -18.23
CA ALA A 246 13.59 9.73 -18.08
C ALA A 246 14.62 10.69 -18.70
N GLU A 247 14.28 11.32 -19.84
CA GLU A 247 15.16 12.27 -20.54
C GLU A 247 15.16 13.65 -19.89
N TYR A 248 13.97 14.24 -19.67
CA TYR A 248 13.84 15.65 -19.27
C TYR A 248 13.70 15.86 -17.76
N LYS A 249 13.34 14.84 -16.97
CA LYS A 249 13.28 14.78 -15.50
C LYS A 249 12.26 15.67 -14.81
N THR A 250 11.86 16.79 -15.38
CA THR A 250 10.91 17.75 -14.79
C THR A 250 9.82 18.13 -15.79
N LEU A 251 8.63 18.53 -15.28
CA LEU A 251 7.54 19.00 -16.14
C LEU A 251 7.88 20.24 -16.95
N ASP A 252 8.65 21.17 -16.37
CA ASP A 252 9.04 22.41 -17.04
C ASP A 252 10.00 22.19 -18.22
N ALA A 253 10.66 21.04 -18.28
CA ALA A 253 11.58 20.69 -19.34
C ALA A 253 10.91 19.86 -20.47
N ILE A 254 9.73 19.27 -20.21
CA ILE A 254 8.91 18.53 -21.18
C ILE A 254 7.98 19.46 -21.94
#